data_20a91fcd8d3627a076972581205a2299
#
_entry.id   20a91fcd8d3627a076972581205a2299
#
_cell.length_a   1.000
_cell.length_b   1.000
_cell.length_c   1.000
_cell.angle_alpha   90.00
_cell.angle_beta   90.00
_cell.angle_gamma   90.00
#
_symmetry.space_group_name_H-M   'P 1'
#
loop_
_entity.id
_entity.type
_entity.pdbx_description
1 polymer ?
#
loop_
_entity_poly.entity_id
_entity_poly.type
_entity_poly.pdbx_seq_one_letter_code
_entity_poly.pdbx_strand_id
1 'polypeptide(L)'
;MTAAKAERDRLLDLAVDHVLAHGVAALTLRGLAAAIGSNNRMLLYYFGSKEQLTMDALVAAGSRFPRFRSISHDLRSSAADLETRLFEAWDGIAAAETRPFARLFFEVFGLAVNRPDVYGGWLENVAHDLVADVAATFEREGTGKGAAEVLARELVACWRGLQMDLLGSSDERRAHLAAQAAVESVCARVRKS
;
A
#
# COMPACT_ATOMS: atom_id res chain seq x y z
N MET A 1 22.40 18.56 1.10
CA MET A 1 22.27 17.23 0.41
C MET A 1 23.56 16.95 -0.35
N THR A 2 24.13 15.75 -0.21
CA THR A 2 25.32 15.39 -1.01
C THR A 2 24.93 15.08 -2.45
N ALA A 3 25.82 15.33 -3.42
CA ALA A 3 25.56 15.01 -4.84
C ALA A 3 25.17 13.54 -5.06
N ALA A 4 25.78 12.62 -4.30
CA ALA A 4 25.45 11.19 -4.34
C ALA A 4 24.01 10.89 -3.89
N LYS A 5 23.50 11.58 -2.86
CA LYS A 5 22.10 11.43 -2.43
C LYS A 5 21.13 11.96 -3.49
N ALA A 6 21.42 13.11 -4.07
CA ALA A 6 20.57 13.67 -5.12
C ALA A 6 20.48 12.75 -6.34
N GLU A 7 21.60 12.12 -6.74
CA GLU A 7 21.60 11.17 -7.86
C GLU A 7 20.84 9.88 -7.53
N ARG A 8 21.00 9.33 -6.32
CA ARG A 8 20.20 8.18 -5.86
C ARG A 8 18.71 8.48 -5.91
N ASP A 9 18.30 9.65 -5.39
CA ASP A 9 16.90 10.05 -5.34
C ASP A 9 16.35 10.23 -6.77
N ARG A 10 17.11 10.83 -7.69
CA ARG A 10 16.74 10.95 -9.11
C ARG A 10 16.56 9.59 -9.78
N LEU A 11 17.49 8.65 -9.56
CA LEU A 11 17.39 7.30 -10.12
C LEU A 11 16.21 6.53 -9.53
N LEU A 12 15.92 6.72 -8.25
CA LEU A 12 14.76 6.12 -7.61
C LEU A 12 13.46 6.66 -8.21
N ASP A 13 13.34 7.97 -8.42
CA ASP A 13 12.16 8.58 -9.05
C ASP A 13 11.89 8.02 -10.44
N LEU A 14 12.92 7.89 -11.28
CA LEU A 14 12.81 7.27 -12.60
C LEU A 14 12.44 5.78 -12.54
N ALA A 15 12.99 5.06 -11.55
CA ALA A 15 12.62 3.67 -11.32
C ALA A 15 11.16 3.54 -10.89
N VAL A 16 10.66 4.44 -10.06
CA VAL A 16 9.23 4.50 -9.65
C VAL A 16 8.33 4.69 -10.87
N ASP A 17 8.65 5.65 -11.76
CA ASP A 17 7.88 5.86 -12.98
C ASP A 17 7.83 4.59 -13.84
N HIS A 18 8.98 3.93 -13.97
CA HIS A 18 9.09 2.69 -14.75
C HIS A 18 8.24 1.56 -14.15
N VAL A 19 8.35 1.30 -12.84
CA VAL A 19 7.62 0.17 -12.22
C VAL A 19 6.11 0.44 -12.11
N LEU A 20 5.69 1.68 -11.94
CA LEU A 20 4.26 2.05 -11.99
C LEU A 20 3.65 1.82 -13.38
N ALA A 21 4.43 2.06 -14.44
CA ALA A 21 3.98 1.88 -15.81
C ALA A 21 4.03 0.42 -16.28
N HIS A 22 5.06 -0.35 -15.87
CA HIS A 22 5.39 -1.65 -16.47
C HIS A 22 5.33 -2.83 -15.49
N GLY A 23 5.19 -2.57 -14.18
CA GLY A 23 5.27 -3.61 -13.14
C GLY A 23 6.71 -4.09 -12.88
N VAL A 24 6.84 -5.18 -12.14
CA VAL A 24 8.13 -5.75 -11.71
C VAL A 24 8.36 -7.20 -12.15
N ALA A 25 7.36 -7.91 -12.68
CA ALA A 25 7.48 -9.33 -13.06
C ALA A 25 8.63 -9.57 -14.05
N ALA A 26 8.73 -8.73 -15.08
CA ALA A 26 9.78 -8.82 -16.10
C ALA A 26 10.99 -7.88 -15.80
N LEU A 27 11.04 -7.26 -14.62
CA LEU A 27 12.06 -6.27 -14.29
C LEU A 27 13.45 -6.93 -14.22
N THR A 28 14.38 -6.38 -15.00
CA THR A 28 15.81 -6.65 -14.87
C THR A 28 16.57 -5.35 -14.65
N LEU A 29 17.64 -5.39 -13.87
CA LEU A 29 18.47 -4.18 -13.66
C LEU A 29 19.02 -3.61 -14.97
N ARG A 30 19.37 -4.47 -15.93
CA ARG A 30 19.87 -4.05 -17.25
C ARG A 30 18.77 -3.35 -18.06
N GLY A 31 17.57 -3.91 -18.07
CA GLY A 31 16.42 -3.32 -18.79
C GLY A 31 16.01 -1.98 -18.19
N LEU A 32 15.91 -1.94 -16.85
CA LEU A 32 15.61 -0.70 -16.13
C LEU A 32 16.67 0.37 -16.39
N ALA A 33 17.96 0.01 -16.26
CA ALA A 33 19.07 0.96 -16.48
C ALA A 33 19.00 1.58 -17.88
N ALA A 34 18.74 0.78 -18.92
CA ALA A 34 18.57 1.25 -20.27
C ALA A 34 17.35 2.20 -20.40
N ALA A 35 16.22 1.84 -19.79
CA ALA A 35 14.99 2.63 -19.84
C ALA A 35 15.13 4.00 -19.16
N ILE A 36 15.89 4.11 -18.06
CA ILE A 36 16.04 5.35 -17.28
C ILE A 36 17.33 6.13 -17.61
N GLY A 37 18.04 5.78 -18.67
CA GLY A 37 19.28 6.47 -19.09
C GLY A 37 20.44 6.32 -18.09
N SER A 38 20.58 5.13 -17.47
CA SER A 38 21.63 4.80 -16.52
C SER A 38 22.36 3.53 -16.96
N ASN A 39 23.13 2.90 -16.06
CA ASN A 39 23.76 1.62 -16.29
C ASN A 39 23.62 0.71 -15.06
N ASN A 40 23.76 -0.60 -15.28
CA ASN A 40 23.60 -1.62 -14.25
C ASN A 40 24.54 -1.41 -13.05
N ARG A 41 25.77 -0.93 -13.29
CA ARG A 41 26.75 -0.67 -12.21
C ARG A 41 26.28 0.45 -11.29
N MET A 42 25.70 1.51 -11.83
CA MET A 42 25.18 2.62 -11.04
C MET A 42 23.97 2.20 -10.20
N LEU A 43 23.05 1.40 -10.76
CA LEU A 43 21.92 0.87 -9.99
C LEU A 43 22.39 -0.03 -8.84
N LEU A 44 23.35 -0.93 -9.11
CA LEU A 44 23.93 -1.75 -8.04
C LEU A 44 24.69 -0.93 -6.99
N TYR A 45 25.38 0.12 -7.41
CA TYR A 45 26.09 1.00 -6.49
C TYR A 45 25.15 1.72 -5.50
N TYR A 46 24.00 2.24 -5.99
CA TYR A 46 23.08 2.99 -5.16
C TYR A 46 22.06 2.13 -4.39
N PHE A 47 21.69 0.97 -4.92
CA PHE A 47 20.60 0.14 -4.39
C PHE A 47 21.03 -1.25 -3.94
N GLY A 48 22.25 -1.68 -4.24
CA GLY A 48 22.80 -2.96 -3.84
C GLY A 48 22.28 -4.13 -4.66
N SER A 49 20.98 -4.32 -4.78
CA SER A 49 20.35 -5.41 -5.52
C SER A 49 19.10 -4.98 -6.28
N LYS A 50 18.59 -5.85 -7.16
CA LYS A 50 17.30 -5.65 -7.83
C LYS A 50 16.16 -5.66 -6.82
N GLU A 51 16.21 -6.56 -5.88
CA GLU A 51 15.22 -6.75 -4.83
C GLU A 51 15.10 -5.48 -3.96
N GLN A 52 16.24 -4.96 -3.51
CA GLN A 52 16.25 -3.72 -2.72
C GLN A 52 15.73 -2.52 -3.52
N LEU A 53 16.14 -2.40 -4.80
CA LEU A 53 15.60 -1.34 -5.68
C LEU A 53 14.10 -1.48 -5.86
N THR A 54 13.58 -2.71 -6.03
CA THR A 54 12.13 -2.98 -6.14
C THR A 54 11.40 -2.53 -4.89
N MET A 55 11.94 -2.81 -3.71
CA MET A 55 11.34 -2.41 -2.44
C MET A 55 11.39 -0.88 -2.24
N ASP A 56 12.53 -0.27 -2.50
CA ASP A 56 12.67 1.18 -2.43
C ASP A 56 11.69 1.89 -3.38
N ALA A 57 11.54 1.36 -4.60
CA ALA A 57 10.61 1.89 -5.59
C ALA A 57 9.15 1.72 -5.17
N LEU A 58 8.77 0.58 -4.59
CA LEU A 58 7.41 0.36 -4.08
C LEU A 58 7.05 1.32 -2.95
N VAL A 59 7.95 1.49 -1.98
CA VAL A 59 7.77 2.44 -0.86
C VAL A 59 7.65 3.88 -1.38
N ALA A 60 8.55 4.27 -2.29
CA ALA A 60 8.51 5.59 -2.89
C ALA A 60 7.27 5.81 -3.77
N ALA A 61 6.80 4.78 -4.48
CA ALA A 61 5.58 4.83 -5.27
C ALA A 61 4.35 5.17 -4.42
N GLY A 62 4.21 4.56 -3.25
CA GLY A 62 3.09 4.85 -2.34
C GLY A 62 3.02 6.33 -1.94
N SER A 63 4.17 6.97 -1.77
CA SER A 63 4.23 8.40 -1.41
C SER A 63 3.77 9.36 -2.51
N ARG A 64 3.66 8.89 -3.76
CA ARG A 64 3.15 9.70 -4.91
C ARG A 64 1.63 9.83 -4.96
N PHE A 65 0.92 9.08 -4.12
CA PHE A 65 -0.54 9.10 -4.05
C PHE A 65 -1.00 9.79 -2.75
N PRO A 66 -1.29 11.10 -2.76
CA PRO A 66 -1.57 11.87 -1.54
C PRO A 66 -2.71 11.29 -0.72
N ARG A 67 -3.81 10.89 -1.35
CA ARG A 67 -4.98 10.29 -0.65
C ARG A 67 -4.61 8.97 0.03
N PHE A 68 -3.82 8.12 -0.62
CA PHE A 68 -3.32 6.89 -0.02
C PHE A 68 -2.37 7.17 1.16
N ARG A 69 -1.49 8.16 1.00
CA ARG A 69 -0.52 8.52 2.04
C ARG A 69 -1.17 9.11 3.30
N SER A 70 -2.31 9.83 3.15
CA SER A 70 -2.98 10.46 4.30
C SER A 70 -3.80 9.47 5.13
N ILE A 71 -4.12 8.27 4.63
CA ILE A 71 -5.03 7.31 5.29
C ILE A 71 -4.69 7.11 6.78
N SER A 72 -3.44 6.76 7.09
CA SER A 72 -3.00 6.53 8.47
C SER A 72 -3.12 7.77 9.35
N HIS A 73 -2.87 8.95 8.79
CA HIS A 73 -3.04 10.22 9.50
C HIS A 73 -4.53 10.51 9.73
N ASP A 74 -5.35 10.39 8.71
CA ASP A 74 -6.78 10.74 8.75
C ASP A 74 -7.57 9.81 9.66
N LEU A 75 -7.26 8.51 9.64
CA LEU A 75 -7.81 7.55 10.59
C LEU A 75 -7.52 7.93 12.06
N ARG A 76 -6.37 8.55 12.35
CA ARG A 76 -5.96 8.91 13.72
C ARG A 76 -6.39 10.30 14.15
N SER A 77 -6.47 11.26 13.23
CA SER A 77 -6.52 12.69 13.54
C SER A 77 -7.81 13.37 13.13
N SER A 78 -8.63 12.76 12.26
CA SER A 78 -9.89 13.37 11.81
C SER A 78 -10.89 13.51 12.96
N ALA A 79 -11.59 14.63 13.01
CA ALA A 79 -12.71 14.89 13.92
C ALA A 79 -14.03 14.28 13.44
N ALA A 80 -14.04 13.67 12.25
CA ALA A 80 -15.21 12.99 11.71
C ALA A 80 -15.54 11.73 12.53
N ASP A 81 -16.78 11.28 12.45
CA ASP A 81 -17.19 10.01 13.06
C ASP A 81 -16.46 8.81 12.45
N LEU A 82 -16.49 7.68 13.15
CA LEU A 82 -15.77 6.47 12.76
C LEU A 82 -16.12 6.01 11.35
N GLU A 83 -17.39 6.00 11.03
CA GLU A 83 -17.88 5.49 9.74
C GLU A 83 -17.34 6.34 8.59
N THR A 84 -17.44 7.66 8.70
CA THR A 84 -16.87 8.62 7.74
C THR A 84 -15.38 8.43 7.56
N ARG A 85 -14.59 8.28 8.63
CA ARG A 85 -13.14 8.05 8.56
C ARG A 85 -12.79 6.76 7.80
N LEU A 86 -13.54 5.70 8.05
CA LEU A 86 -13.32 4.42 7.38
C LEU A 86 -13.71 4.48 5.89
N PHE A 87 -14.76 5.24 5.54
CA PHE A 87 -15.14 5.49 4.16
C PHE A 87 -14.10 6.31 3.41
N GLU A 88 -13.61 7.38 4.00
CA GLU A 88 -12.55 8.21 3.42
C GLU A 88 -11.27 7.39 3.20
N ALA A 89 -10.94 6.49 4.14
CA ALA A 89 -9.82 5.56 3.97
C ALA A 89 -10.04 4.61 2.79
N TRP A 90 -11.22 4.01 2.68
CA TRP A 90 -11.56 3.17 1.52
C TRP A 90 -11.52 3.96 0.21
N ASP A 91 -12.07 5.15 0.14
CA ASP A 91 -12.05 6.00 -1.04
C ASP A 91 -10.62 6.33 -1.49
N GLY A 92 -9.72 6.57 -0.53
CA GLY A 92 -8.30 6.77 -0.81
C GLY A 92 -7.63 5.50 -1.37
N ILE A 93 -8.01 4.33 -0.85
CA ILE A 93 -7.53 3.02 -1.30
C ILE A 93 -8.06 2.66 -2.70
N ALA A 94 -9.34 2.91 -2.95
CA ALA A 94 -10.08 2.49 -4.15
C ALA A 94 -10.00 3.49 -5.30
N ALA A 95 -9.45 4.69 -5.07
CA ALA A 95 -9.38 5.76 -6.07
C ALA A 95 -8.74 5.30 -7.39
N ALA A 96 -9.29 5.73 -8.51
CA ALA A 96 -8.79 5.32 -9.83
C ALA A 96 -7.32 5.68 -10.04
N GLU A 97 -6.89 6.82 -9.52
CA GLU A 97 -5.49 7.25 -9.58
C GLU A 97 -4.52 6.34 -8.81
N THR A 98 -4.99 5.59 -7.79
CA THR A 98 -4.14 4.67 -7.01
C THR A 98 -3.99 3.28 -7.64
N ARG A 99 -4.73 2.95 -8.68
CA ARG A 99 -4.69 1.64 -9.35
C ARG A 99 -3.31 1.21 -9.86
N PRO A 100 -2.47 2.09 -10.44
CA PRO A 100 -1.11 1.71 -10.80
C PRO A 100 -0.29 1.25 -9.58
N PHE A 101 -0.46 1.91 -8.45
CA PHE A 101 0.17 1.51 -7.20
C PHE A 101 -0.40 0.18 -6.67
N ALA A 102 -1.73 0.01 -6.69
CA ALA A 102 -2.37 -1.23 -6.25
C ALA A 102 -1.89 -2.44 -7.08
N ARG A 103 -1.77 -2.31 -8.40
CA ARG A 103 -1.19 -3.35 -9.27
C ARG A 103 0.23 -3.69 -8.86
N LEU A 104 1.09 -2.68 -8.72
CA LEU A 104 2.48 -2.85 -8.29
C LEU A 104 2.55 -3.53 -6.92
N PHE A 105 1.72 -3.10 -5.97
CA PHE A 105 1.64 -3.66 -4.63
C PHE A 105 1.33 -5.17 -4.65
N PHE A 106 0.29 -5.60 -5.36
CA PHE A 106 -0.10 -7.02 -5.42
C PHE A 106 0.91 -7.86 -6.20
N GLU A 107 1.55 -7.31 -7.22
CA GLU A 107 2.62 -7.99 -7.94
C GLU A 107 3.83 -8.25 -7.03
N VAL A 108 4.27 -7.22 -6.27
CA VAL A 108 5.36 -7.36 -5.30
C VAL A 108 4.95 -8.27 -4.14
N PHE A 109 3.69 -8.20 -3.68
CA PHE A 109 3.17 -9.09 -2.65
C PHE A 109 3.26 -10.56 -3.08
N GLY A 110 2.85 -10.88 -4.30
CA GLY A 110 2.98 -12.24 -4.86
C GLY A 110 4.43 -12.71 -4.94
N LEU A 111 5.36 -11.84 -5.35
CA LEU A 111 6.79 -12.15 -5.33
C LEU A 111 7.31 -12.38 -3.91
N ALA A 112 6.91 -11.54 -2.97
CA ALA A 112 7.36 -11.57 -1.59
C ALA A 112 6.92 -12.83 -0.85
N VAL A 113 5.69 -13.29 -1.06
CA VAL A 113 5.18 -14.57 -0.50
C VAL A 113 6.00 -15.75 -0.97
N ASN A 114 6.51 -15.73 -2.23
CA ASN A 114 7.36 -16.79 -2.78
C ASN A 114 8.85 -16.65 -2.42
N ARG A 115 9.26 -15.51 -1.87
CA ARG A 115 10.65 -15.20 -1.50
C ARG A 115 10.72 -14.56 -0.10
N PRO A 116 10.25 -15.26 0.95
CA PRO A 116 10.23 -14.72 2.31
C PRO A 116 11.65 -14.46 2.86
N ASP A 117 12.65 -15.18 2.36
CA ASP A 117 14.08 -14.95 2.66
C ASP A 117 14.56 -13.54 2.31
N VAL A 118 13.95 -12.94 1.29
CA VAL A 118 14.32 -11.60 0.77
C VAL A 118 13.38 -10.51 1.24
N TYR A 119 12.08 -10.80 1.31
CA TYR A 119 11.04 -9.80 1.49
C TYR A 119 10.28 -9.93 2.83
N GLY A 120 10.70 -10.84 3.74
CA GLY A 120 9.95 -11.17 4.96
C GLY A 120 9.66 -9.97 5.83
N GLY A 121 10.62 -9.09 6.07
CA GLY A 121 10.41 -7.86 6.84
C GLY A 121 9.39 -6.90 6.23
N TRP A 122 9.32 -6.83 4.90
CA TRP A 122 8.29 -6.03 4.22
C TRP A 122 6.91 -6.67 4.37
N LEU A 123 6.81 -8.00 4.23
CA LEU A 123 5.54 -8.71 4.41
C LEU A 123 4.98 -8.51 5.82
N GLU A 124 5.85 -8.54 6.84
CA GLU A 124 5.46 -8.26 8.23
C GLU A 124 4.89 -6.86 8.36
N ASN A 125 5.58 -5.83 7.84
CA ASN A 125 5.09 -4.45 7.87
C ASN A 125 3.76 -4.31 7.14
N VAL A 126 3.61 -4.84 5.92
CA VAL A 126 2.35 -4.82 5.17
C VAL A 126 1.22 -5.51 5.90
N ALA A 127 1.51 -6.61 6.62
CA ALA A 127 0.51 -7.32 7.40
C ALA A 127 0.04 -6.52 8.61
N HIS A 128 0.90 -5.65 9.17
CA HIS A 128 0.66 -4.99 10.45
C HIS A 128 0.28 -3.52 10.34
N ASP A 129 0.90 -2.72 9.49
CA ASP A 129 0.80 -1.26 9.55
C ASP A 129 -0.65 -0.73 9.44
N LEU A 130 -1.36 -1.04 8.36
CA LEU A 130 -2.74 -0.58 8.19
C LEU A 130 -3.69 -1.22 9.20
N VAL A 131 -3.47 -2.49 9.56
CA VAL A 131 -4.26 -3.17 10.59
C VAL A 131 -4.07 -2.48 11.94
N ALA A 132 -2.84 -2.11 12.29
CA ALA A 132 -2.54 -1.42 13.53
C ALA A 132 -3.20 -0.03 13.59
N ASP A 133 -3.18 0.73 12.48
CA ASP A 133 -3.83 2.05 12.41
C ASP A 133 -5.34 1.96 12.58
N VAL A 134 -5.98 0.98 11.94
CA VAL A 134 -7.42 0.74 12.07
C VAL A 134 -7.76 0.23 13.48
N ALA A 135 -6.96 -0.69 14.05
CA ALA A 135 -7.15 -1.18 15.40
C ALA A 135 -7.04 -0.06 16.43
N ALA A 136 -6.01 0.78 16.35
CA ALA A 136 -5.85 1.95 17.22
C ALA A 136 -7.03 2.94 17.07
N THR A 137 -7.66 2.98 15.91
CA THR A 137 -8.87 3.78 15.70
C THR A 137 -10.06 3.18 16.48
N PHE A 138 -10.25 1.86 16.43
CA PHE A 138 -11.30 1.18 17.19
C PHE A 138 -11.08 1.24 18.71
N GLU A 139 -9.83 1.13 19.17
CA GLU A 139 -9.50 1.30 20.59
C GLU A 139 -9.90 2.70 21.11
N ARG A 140 -9.72 3.75 20.30
CA ARG A 140 -10.15 5.10 20.66
C ARG A 140 -11.66 5.26 20.74
N GLU A 141 -12.42 4.43 20.03
CA GLU A 141 -13.89 4.35 20.13
C GLU A 141 -14.35 3.48 21.32
N GLY A 142 -13.41 2.95 22.12
CA GLY A 142 -13.72 2.18 23.33
C GLY A 142 -13.70 0.66 23.17
N THR A 143 -13.37 0.14 21.98
CA THR A 143 -13.24 -1.31 21.76
C THR A 143 -12.01 -1.86 22.48
N GLY A 144 -12.15 -2.95 23.21
CA GLY A 144 -11.01 -3.61 23.84
C GLY A 144 -9.98 -4.09 22.82
N LYS A 145 -8.67 -3.97 23.15
CA LYS A 145 -7.53 -4.20 22.26
C LYS A 145 -7.65 -5.49 21.42
N GLY A 146 -7.94 -6.64 22.04
CA GLY A 146 -8.03 -7.91 21.32
C GLY A 146 -9.16 -7.93 20.29
N ALA A 147 -10.32 -7.35 20.61
CA ALA A 147 -11.44 -7.24 19.68
C ALA A 147 -11.13 -6.23 18.56
N ALA A 148 -10.48 -5.11 18.88
CA ALA A 148 -10.07 -4.11 17.92
C ALA A 148 -9.10 -4.69 16.86
N GLU A 149 -8.12 -5.47 17.27
CA GLU A 149 -7.18 -6.16 16.36
C GLU A 149 -7.89 -7.13 15.40
N VAL A 150 -8.85 -7.90 15.90
CA VAL A 150 -9.62 -8.85 15.07
C VAL A 150 -10.50 -8.11 14.06
N LEU A 151 -11.25 -7.09 14.50
CA LEU A 151 -12.11 -6.29 13.65
C LEU A 151 -11.32 -5.54 12.57
N ALA A 152 -10.18 -4.97 12.93
CA ALA A 152 -9.29 -4.28 12.01
C ALA A 152 -8.75 -5.23 10.94
N ARG A 153 -8.32 -6.43 11.32
CA ARG A 153 -7.83 -7.44 10.39
C ARG A 153 -8.90 -7.88 9.40
N GLU A 154 -10.13 -8.09 9.88
CA GLU A 154 -11.29 -8.45 9.06
C GLU A 154 -11.57 -7.35 8.01
N LEU A 155 -11.65 -6.09 8.44
CA LEU A 155 -11.91 -4.96 7.54
C LEU A 155 -10.81 -4.76 6.51
N VAL A 156 -9.55 -4.77 6.94
CA VAL A 156 -8.40 -4.60 6.03
C VAL A 156 -8.28 -5.77 5.04
N ALA A 157 -8.59 -7.00 5.46
CA ALA A 157 -8.65 -8.15 4.56
C ALA A 157 -9.76 -8.00 3.50
N CYS A 158 -10.94 -7.51 3.91
CA CYS A 158 -12.03 -7.19 2.99
C CYS A 158 -11.60 -6.12 1.98
N TRP A 159 -11.03 -5.01 2.42
CA TRP A 159 -10.54 -3.94 1.53
C TRP A 159 -9.49 -4.44 0.53
N ARG A 160 -8.54 -5.27 0.96
CA ARG A 160 -7.56 -5.88 0.05
C ARG A 160 -8.22 -6.76 -1.01
N GLY A 161 -9.20 -7.56 -0.62
CA GLY A 161 -9.98 -8.37 -1.56
C GLY A 161 -10.73 -7.52 -2.58
N LEU A 162 -11.39 -6.45 -2.12
CA LEU A 162 -12.11 -5.52 -2.99
C LEU A 162 -11.16 -4.71 -3.91
N GLN A 163 -9.94 -4.38 -3.46
CA GLN A 163 -8.93 -3.81 -4.35
C GLN A 163 -8.55 -4.78 -5.49
N MET A 164 -8.37 -6.07 -5.18
CA MET A 164 -8.11 -7.08 -6.20
C MET A 164 -9.28 -7.21 -7.18
N ASP A 165 -10.52 -7.17 -6.67
CA ASP A 165 -11.72 -7.18 -7.51
C ASP A 165 -11.75 -5.96 -8.45
N LEU A 166 -11.46 -4.76 -7.95
CA LEU A 166 -11.36 -3.53 -8.75
C LEU A 166 -10.29 -3.60 -9.85
N LEU A 167 -9.21 -4.35 -9.65
CA LEU A 167 -8.19 -4.55 -10.67
C LEU A 167 -8.62 -5.55 -11.73
N GLY A 168 -9.49 -6.51 -11.39
CA GLY A 168 -9.96 -7.57 -12.27
C GLY A 168 -11.27 -7.26 -12.99
N SER A 169 -12.27 -6.71 -12.29
CA SER A 169 -13.63 -6.54 -12.80
C SER A 169 -13.97 -5.14 -13.29
N SER A 170 -13.29 -4.12 -12.80
CA SER A 170 -13.59 -2.70 -13.02
C SER A 170 -15.00 -2.26 -12.58
N ASP A 171 -15.71 -3.08 -11.79
CA ASP A 171 -17.04 -2.74 -11.25
C ASP A 171 -16.91 -1.93 -9.95
N GLU A 172 -16.56 -0.66 -10.13
CA GLU A 172 -16.34 0.27 -9.00
C GLU A 172 -17.55 0.38 -8.10
N ARG A 173 -18.75 0.45 -8.69
CA ARG A 173 -19.98 0.62 -7.93
C ARG A 173 -20.22 -0.53 -6.96
N ARG A 174 -20.06 -1.77 -7.41
CA ARG A 174 -20.24 -2.94 -6.55
C ARG A 174 -19.16 -3.05 -5.48
N ALA A 175 -17.93 -2.76 -5.81
CA ALA A 175 -16.85 -2.74 -4.85
C ALA A 175 -17.09 -1.70 -3.74
N HIS A 176 -17.56 -0.49 -4.09
CA HIS A 176 -17.90 0.54 -3.10
C HIS A 176 -19.10 0.13 -2.22
N LEU A 177 -20.15 -0.46 -2.78
CA LEU A 177 -21.28 -0.98 -2.00
C LEU A 177 -20.86 -2.09 -1.03
N ALA A 178 -19.96 -2.98 -1.46
CA ALA A 178 -19.43 -4.04 -0.61
C ALA A 178 -18.55 -3.48 0.52
N ALA A 179 -17.72 -2.49 0.22
CA ALA A 179 -16.92 -1.80 1.23
C ALA A 179 -17.81 -1.07 2.23
N GLN A 180 -18.87 -0.42 1.75
CA GLN A 180 -19.88 0.23 2.61
C GLN A 180 -20.48 -0.77 3.60
N ALA A 181 -21.00 -1.88 3.11
CA ALA A 181 -21.58 -2.91 3.97
C ALA A 181 -20.57 -3.45 5.01
N ALA A 182 -19.30 -3.61 4.63
CA ALA A 182 -18.24 -4.03 5.53
C ALA A 182 -17.98 -2.99 6.63
N VAL A 183 -17.88 -1.71 6.27
CA VAL A 183 -17.69 -0.60 7.22
C VAL A 183 -18.86 -0.50 8.19
N GLU A 184 -20.10 -0.48 7.69
CA GLU A 184 -21.32 -0.43 8.54
C GLU A 184 -21.37 -1.60 9.53
N SER A 185 -21.05 -2.82 9.05
CA SER A 185 -21.01 -4.02 9.89
C SER A 185 -19.96 -3.92 11.01
N VAL A 186 -18.75 -3.46 10.69
CA VAL A 186 -17.68 -3.30 11.67
C VAL A 186 -18.02 -2.19 12.66
N CYS A 187 -18.51 -1.04 12.22
CA CYS A 187 -18.95 0.06 13.09
C CYS A 187 -20.04 -0.36 14.07
N ALA A 188 -21.00 -1.19 13.64
CA ALA A 188 -22.05 -1.72 14.51
C ALA A 188 -21.49 -2.63 15.61
N ARG A 189 -20.39 -3.34 15.35
CA ARG A 189 -19.70 -4.23 16.31
C ARG A 189 -18.82 -3.43 17.28
N VAL A 190 -18.12 -2.41 16.79
CA VAL A 190 -17.33 -1.46 17.61
C VAL A 190 -18.23 -0.78 18.66
N ARG A 191 -19.43 -0.32 18.28
CA ARG A 191 -20.38 0.31 19.20
C ARG A 191 -20.96 -0.61 20.28
N LYS A 192 -20.81 -1.94 20.15
CA LYS A 192 -21.33 -2.94 21.11
C LYS A 192 -20.24 -3.51 22.02
N SER A 193 -18.98 -3.17 21.76
CA SER A 193 -17.83 -3.68 22.49
C SER A 193 -17.50 -2.80 23.68
#